data_26b0760808be962e30e527aa5d5c7848
#
_entry.id   26b0760808be962e30e527aa5d5c7848
#
_cell.length_a   1.000
_cell.length_b   1.000
_cell.length_c   1.000
_cell.angle_alpha   90.00
_cell.angle_beta   90.00
_cell.angle_gamma   90.00
#
_symmetry.space_group_name_H-M   'P 1'
#
loop_
_entity.id
_entity.type
_entity.pdbx_description
1 polymer ?
#
loop_
_entity_poly.entity_id
_entity_poly.type
_entity_poly.pdbx_seq_one_letter_code
_entity_poly.pdbx_strand_id
1 'polypeptide(L)'
;LPTNTGSSGQALITNGSGVLSFSTIAETKPTVADVSQTVPPATATTINITGTGFVAIPIVDFINASTGAITRANTVSLTSATQLSVNLTIASGNYFVRIENPDGNSGRSTNNIITASTAPSFSTGAGSLGTVSAGASVSLSVAASSDSNVTIAETTSVLTSNANTPAATMNLTLSGSPATSATYNITGTAPSPTAAQTYNFTLSATDAEGQAVTRDFSITVSVGINNSGQFN
;
A
#
# COMPACT_ATOMS: atom_id res chain seq x y z
N LEU A 1 47.85 -36.39 -6.33
CA LEU A 1 47.70 -35.25 -5.43
C LEU A 1 48.26 -34.01 -6.11
N PRO A 2 47.69 -32.85 -5.90
CA PRO A 2 48.26 -31.60 -6.39
C PRO A 2 49.68 -31.41 -5.85
N THR A 3 50.55 -30.80 -6.65
CA THR A 3 51.96 -30.59 -6.31
C THR A 3 52.16 -29.34 -5.44
N ASN A 4 51.12 -28.55 -5.20
CA ASN A 4 51.13 -27.36 -4.33
C ASN A 4 50.22 -27.60 -3.11
N THR A 5 50.40 -26.77 -2.10
CA THR A 5 49.67 -26.84 -0.82
C THR A 5 48.40 -26.00 -0.82
N GLY A 6 48.02 -25.35 -1.94
CA GLY A 6 46.95 -24.38 -2.02
C GLY A 6 47.23 -23.07 -1.30
N SER A 7 46.30 -22.14 -1.35
CA SER A 7 46.33 -20.89 -0.65
C SER A 7 45.17 -20.79 0.36
N SER A 8 45.24 -19.86 1.30
CA SER A 8 44.14 -19.59 2.22
C SER A 8 42.84 -19.33 1.46
N GLY A 9 41.72 -19.95 1.88
CA GLY A 9 40.41 -19.87 1.22
C GLY A 9 40.20 -20.82 0.05
N GLN A 10 41.15 -21.72 -0.24
CA GLN A 10 40.98 -22.75 -1.24
C GLN A 10 40.64 -24.10 -0.61
N ALA A 11 39.73 -24.83 -1.27
CA ALA A 11 39.45 -26.23 -0.96
C ALA A 11 40.05 -27.17 -2.00
N LEU A 12 40.38 -28.37 -1.61
CA LEU A 12 40.77 -29.43 -2.52
C LEU A 12 39.50 -30.02 -3.16
N ILE A 13 39.35 -29.85 -4.45
CA ILE A 13 38.19 -30.30 -5.22
C ILE A 13 38.61 -31.34 -6.25
N THR A 14 37.66 -32.19 -6.69
CA THR A 14 37.82 -33.12 -7.82
C THR A 14 37.02 -32.63 -9.03
N ASN A 15 37.57 -32.88 -10.23
CA ASN A 15 36.85 -32.62 -11.48
C ASN A 15 35.90 -33.76 -11.90
N GLY A 16 35.71 -34.76 -11.04
CA GLY A 16 34.90 -35.95 -11.35
C GLY A 16 35.63 -37.04 -12.15
N SER A 17 36.82 -36.76 -12.69
CA SER A 17 37.66 -37.70 -13.46
C SER A 17 38.93 -38.11 -12.67
N GLY A 18 38.92 -37.98 -11.36
CA GLY A 18 40.02 -38.38 -10.47
C GLY A 18 41.17 -37.35 -10.37
N VAL A 19 41.08 -36.21 -11.00
CA VAL A 19 42.06 -35.11 -10.87
C VAL A 19 41.66 -34.23 -9.71
N LEU A 20 42.60 -34.01 -8.79
CA LEU A 20 42.42 -33.09 -7.64
C LEU A 20 43.14 -31.78 -7.90
N SER A 21 42.48 -30.67 -7.55
CA SER A 21 43.03 -29.32 -7.64
C SER A 21 42.55 -28.45 -6.48
N PHE A 22 43.32 -27.42 -6.14
CA PHE A 22 42.84 -26.40 -5.22
C PHE A 22 42.02 -25.37 -5.98
N SER A 23 40.83 -25.03 -5.48
CA SER A 23 39.96 -23.98 -6.01
C SER A 23 39.41 -23.14 -4.90
N THR A 24 39.29 -21.86 -5.15
CA THR A 24 38.57 -20.95 -4.26
C THR A 24 37.11 -21.34 -4.29
N ILE A 25 36.53 -21.66 -3.14
CA ILE A 25 35.08 -21.83 -3.02
C ILE A 25 34.51 -20.42 -3.03
N ALA A 26 33.82 -20.08 -4.10
CA ALA A 26 33.06 -18.85 -4.12
C ALA A 26 31.92 -18.98 -3.11
N GLU A 27 31.97 -18.21 -2.02
CA GLU A 27 30.82 -18.09 -1.13
C GLU A 27 29.68 -17.45 -1.90
N THR A 28 28.58 -18.17 -2.04
CA THR A 28 27.35 -17.65 -2.64
C THR A 28 26.48 -17.00 -1.56
N LYS A 29 27.03 -15.96 -0.90
CA LYS A 29 26.26 -15.20 0.07
C LYS A 29 25.15 -14.44 -0.67
N PRO A 30 23.86 -14.75 -0.42
CA PRO A 30 22.77 -14.04 -1.06
C PRO A 30 22.70 -12.60 -0.55
N THR A 31 22.30 -11.69 -1.44
CA THR A 31 21.89 -10.33 -1.06
C THR A 31 20.41 -10.16 -1.37
N VAL A 32 19.75 -9.28 -0.62
CA VAL A 32 18.36 -8.90 -0.86
C VAL A 32 18.34 -7.43 -1.25
N ALA A 33 17.73 -7.11 -2.39
CA ALA A 33 17.54 -5.72 -2.80
C ALA A 33 16.43 -5.07 -1.95
N ASP A 34 16.65 -3.82 -1.56
CA ASP A 34 15.68 -3.05 -0.76
C ASP A 34 14.56 -2.48 -1.66
N VAL A 35 13.71 -3.36 -2.20
CA VAL A 35 12.53 -3.01 -3.00
C VAL A 35 11.28 -3.20 -2.15
N SER A 36 10.66 -2.11 -1.75
CA SER A 36 9.49 -2.13 -0.87
C SER A 36 8.25 -2.69 -1.59
N GLN A 37 7.48 -3.51 -0.90
CA GLN A 37 6.22 -4.09 -1.36
C GLN A 37 5.21 -4.10 -0.21
N THR A 38 3.94 -3.80 -0.54
CA THR A 38 2.82 -3.92 0.41
C THR A 38 1.98 -5.13 0.04
N VAL A 39 1.59 -5.91 1.04
CA VAL A 39 0.77 -7.12 0.90
C VAL A 39 -0.40 -7.09 1.89
N PRO A 40 -1.55 -7.74 1.57
CA PRO A 40 -2.63 -7.88 2.53
C PRO A 40 -2.20 -8.80 3.69
N PRO A 41 -2.50 -8.44 4.95
CA PRO A 41 -2.17 -9.28 6.10
C PRO A 41 -3.02 -10.55 6.14
N ALA A 42 -2.48 -11.60 6.76
CA ALA A 42 -3.14 -12.89 6.97
C ALA A 42 -3.71 -13.55 5.69
N THR A 43 -3.26 -13.08 4.52
CA THR A 43 -3.70 -13.57 3.21
C THR A 43 -2.51 -14.15 2.44
N ALA A 44 -2.67 -15.35 1.90
CA ALA A 44 -1.62 -15.97 1.08
C ALA A 44 -1.38 -15.15 -0.20
N THR A 45 -0.22 -14.54 -0.30
CA THR A 45 0.15 -13.63 -1.39
C THR A 45 1.47 -14.05 -2.00
N THR A 46 1.59 -13.98 -3.32
CA THR A 46 2.84 -14.26 -4.03
C THR A 46 3.52 -12.94 -4.43
N ILE A 47 4.78 -12.81 -4.05
CA ILE A 47 5.62 -11.64 -4.36
C ILE A 47 6.90 -12.08 -5.05
N ASN A 48 7.58 -11.14 -5.70
CA ASN A 48 8.91 -11.33 -6.24
C ASN A 48 9.93 -10.65 -5.34
N ILE A 49 10.96 -11.41 -4.94
CA ILE A 49 12.11 -10.87 -4.20
C ILE A 49 13.30 -10.83 -5.15
N THR A 50 13.92 -9.65 -5.27
CA THR A 50 15.12 -9.42 -6.07
C THR A 50 16.36 -9.33 -5.19
N GLY A 51 17.49 -9.72 -5.75
CA GLY A 51 18.78 -9.73 -5.05
C GLY A 51 19.89 -10.32 -5.91
N THR A 52 20.87 -10.95 -5.28
CA THR A 52 21.94 -11.67 -5.99
C THR A 52 22.34 -12.93 -5.24
N GLY A 53 23.01 -13.85 -5.94
CA GLY A 53 23.60 -15.04 -5.30
C GLY A 53 22.56 -16.06 -4.84
N PHE A 54 21.35 -16.09 -5.39
CA PHE A 54 20.37 -17.13 -5.09
C PHE A 54 20.77 -18.43 -5.80
N VAL A 55 20.87 -19.52 -5.03
CA VAL A 55 21.20 -20.85 -5.55
C VAL A 55 20.21 -21.88 -5.05
N ALA A 56 19.81 -22.81 -5.91
CA ALA A 56 18.79 -23.82 -5.64
C ALA A 56 17.50 -23.17 -5.11
N ILE A 57 16.75 -23.86 -4.25
CA ILE A 57 15.57 -23.29 -3.58
C ILE A 57 16.01 -22.85 -2.18
N PRO A 58 16.24 -21.54 -1.95
CA PRO A 58 16.67 -21.06 -0.64
C PRO A 58 15.52 -21.04 0.37
N ILE A 59 15.86 -20.94 1.65
CA ILE A 59 14.92 -20.63 2.71
C ILE A 59 14.68 -19.12 2.67
N VAL A 60 13.42 -18.70 2.77
CA VAL A 60 13.03 -17.29 2.89
C VAL A 60 12.25 -17.09 4.17
N ASP A 61 12.73 -16.21 5.01
CA ASP A 61 12.13 -15.85 6.30
C ASP A 61 11.77 -14.35 6.31
N PHE A 62 10.60 -14.04 6.85
CA PHE A 62 10.11 -12.69 7.12
C PHE A 62 10.27 -12.40 8.61
N ILE A 63 11.05 -11.38 8.95
CA ILE A 63 11.38 -11.02 10.33
C ILE A 63 10.61 -9.75 10.67
N ASN A 64 9.63 -9.84 11.58
CA ASN A 64 8.87 -8.68 12.03
C ASN A 64 9.80 -7.65 12.67
N ALA A 65 9.77 -6.42 12.15
CA ALA A 65 10.70 -5.35 12.55
C ALA A 65 10.50 -4.88 14.00
N SER A 66 9.28 -5.03 14.55
CA SER A 66 8.94 -4.59 15.90
C SER A 66 9.15 -5.67 16.95
N THR A 67 8.82 -6.93 16.62
CA THR A 67 8.84 -8.04 17.60
C THR A 67 10.00 -8.99 17.43
N GLY A 68 10.67 -8.99 16.27
CA GLY A 68 11.68 -9.98 15.90
C GLY A 68 11.14 -11.36 15.57
N ALA A 69 9.81 -11.54 15.58
CA ALA A 69 9.19 -12.81 15.23
C ALA A 69 9.49 -13.19 13.78
N ILE A 70 9.81 -14.47 13.56
CA ILE A 70 10.18 -15.00 12.25
C ILE A 70 9.03 -15.84 11.71
N THR A 71 8.59 -15.52 10.50
CA THR A 71 7.61 -16.31 9.73
C THR A 71 8.28 -16.80 8.46
N ARG A 72 8.27 -18.11 8.24
CA ARG A 72 8.82 -18.70 7.01
C ARG A 72 7.85 -18.53 5.86
N ALA A 73 8.38 -18.36 4.64
CA ALA A 73 7.60 -18.40 3.41
C ALA A 73 6.83 -19.73 3.28
N ASN A 74 5.60 -19.67 2.75
CA ASN A 74 4.79 -20.86 2.48
C ASN A 74 5.42 -21.72 1.38
N THR A 75 5.84 -21.07 0.28
CA THR A 75 6.56 -21.70 -0.83
C THR A 75 7.54 -20.71 -1.43
N VAL A 76 8.63 -21.24 -1.97
CA VAL A 76 9.68 -20.48 -2.67
C VAL A 76 9.98 -21.18 -3.99
N SER A 77 10.07 -20.40 -5.06
CA SER A 77 10.52 -20.85 -6.38
C SER A 77 11.69 -19.98 -6.84
N LEU A 78 12.77 -20.62 -7.26
CA LEU A 78 13.93 -19.95 -7.85
C LEU A 78 13.62 -19.61 -9.32
N THR A 79 13.43 -18.34 -9.64
CA THR A 79 13.22 -17.87 -11.01
C THR A 79 14.56 -17.66 -11.71
N SER A 80 15.54 -17.11 -10.99
CA SER A 80 16.93 -16.92 -11.45
C SER A 80 17.86 -16.71 -10.24
N ALA A 81 19.16 -16.61 -10.48
CA ALA A 81 20.13 -16.26 -9.43
C ALA A 81 19.91 -14.85 -8.83
N THR A 82 18.98 -14.07 -9.39
CA THR A 82 18.66 -12.70 -8.93
C THR A 82 17.19 -12.49 -8.60
N GLN A 83 16.34 -13.51 -8.75
CA GLN A 83 14.91 -13.39 -8.51
C GLN A 83 14.31 -14.68 -7.93
N LEU A 84 13.52 -14.50 -6.86
CA LEU A 84 12.68 -15.53 -6.26
C LEU A 84 11.21 -15.14 -6.40
N SER A 85 10.35 -16.13 -6.66
CA SER A 85 8.90 -16.01 -6.47
C SER A 85 8.56 -16.67 -5.14
N VAL A 86 7.95 -15.92 -4.23
CA VAL A 86 7.75 -16.33 -2.83
C VAL A 86 6.29 -16.15 -2.45
N ASN A 87 5.65 -17.23 -2.00
CA ASN A 87 4.33 -17.14 -1.39
C ASN A 87 4.48 -17.00 0.13
N LEU A 88 3.74 -16.06 0.72
CA LEU A 88 3.81 -15.76 2.15
C LEU A 88 2.42 -15.53 2.72
N THR A 89 2.29 -15.74 4.03
CA THR A 89 1.14 -15.35 4.85
C THR A 89 1.68 -14.80 6.16
N ILE A 90 1.58 -13.49 6.35
CA ILE A 90 2.13 -12.77 7.52
C ILE A 90 1.05 -11.90 8.16
N ALA A 91 1.18 -11.62 9.45
CA ALA A 91 0.31 -10.68 10.16
C ALA A 91 0.61 -9.22 9.76
N SER A 92 -0.27 -8.27 10.11
CA SER A 92 0.00 -6.83 9.94
C SER A 92 1.34 -6.43 10.55
N GLY A 93 2.09 -5.58 9.87
CA GLY A 93 3.38 -5.07 10.33
C GLY A 93 4.42 -4.93 9.23
N ASN A 94 5.61 -4.51 9.63
CA ASN A 94 6.76 -4.30 8.75
C ASN A 94 7.77 -5.43 8.92
N TYR A 95 8.36 -5.90 7.82
CA TYR A 95 9.24 -7.07 7.84
C TYR A 95 10.52 -6.86 7.05
N PHE A 96 11.63 -7.31 7.63
CA PHE A 96 12.84 -7.61 6.90
C PHE A 96 12.69 -8.95 6.19
N VAL A 97 13.40 -9.14 5.08
CA VAL A 97 13.49 -10.42 4.37
C VAL A 97 14.89 -10.98 4.59
N ARG A 98 14.96 -12.22 5.08
CA ARG A 98 16.18 -13.01 5.19
C ARG A 98 16.12 -14.17 4.21
N ILE A 99 17.20 -14.37 3.49
CA ILE A 99 17.36 -15.49 2.56
C ILE A 99 18.55 -16.31 3.00
N GLU A 100 18.40 -17.64 3.02
CA GLU A 100 19.47 -18.59 3.34
C GLU A 100 19.54 -19.63 2.24
N ASN A 101 20.68 -19.67 1.55
CA ASN A 101 20.97 -20.68 0.54
C ASN A 101 21.18 -22.05 1.20
N PRO A 102 21.04 -23.17 0.45
CA PRO A 102 21.25 -24.52 0.99
C PRO A 102 22.65 -24.79 1.55
N ASP A 103 23.64 -23.98 1.19
CA ASP A 103 25.02 -24.04 1.72
C ASP A 103 25.15 -23.36 3.11
N GLY A 104 24.07 -22.81 3.66
CA GLY A 104 24.03 -22.11 4.94
C GLY A 104 24.40 -20.62 4.86
N ASN A 105 24.84 -20.11 3.71
CA ASN A 105 25.10 -18.70 3.53
C ASN A 105 23.79 -17.91 3.53
N SER A 106 23.73 -16.83 4.31
CA SER A 106 22.51 -16.04 4.43
C SER A 106 22.76 -14.54 4.27
N GLY A 107 21.75 -13.84 3.74
CA GLY A 107 21.68 -12.40 3.65
C GLY A 107 20.29 -11.90 4.08
N ARG A 108 20.23 -10.66 4.54
CA ARG A 108 18.99 -9.99 4.95
C ARG A 108 18.91 -8.63 4.27
N SER A 109 17.69 -8.16 3.97
CA SER A 109 17.46 -6.79 3.54
C SER A 109 17.97 -5.79 4.58
N THR A 110 18.51 -4.66 4.14
CA THR A 110 18.99 -3.60 5.03
C THR A 110 17.82 -2.93 5.73
N ASN A 111 16.74 -2.71 4.98
CA ASN A 111 15.50 -2.11 5.46
C ASN A 111 14.37 -3.16 5.57
N ASN A 112 13.31 -2.81 6.28
CA ASN A 112 12.05 -3.54 6.21
C ASN A 112 11.40 -3.25 4.85
N ILE A 113 11.37 -4.25 3.98
CA ILE A 113 10.92 -4.11 2.58
C ILE A 113 9.54 -4.68 2.33
N ILE A 114 8.96 -5.38 3.30
CA ILE A 114 7.59 -5.88 3.20
C ILE A 114 6.75 -5.20 4.27
N THR A 115 5.66 -4.57 3.84
CA THR A 115 4.62 -4.02 4.72
C THR A 115 3.35 -4.83 4.53
N ALA A 116 2.87 -5.48 5.60
CA ALA A 116 1.58 -6.15 5.61
C ALA A 116 0.53 -5.20 6.19
N SER A 117 -0.34 -4.65 5.33
CA SER A 117 -1.34 -3.64 5.67
C SER A 117 -2.62 -3.83 4.87
N THR A 118 -3.75 -3.53 5.48
CA THR A 118 -5.07 -3.58 4.84
C THR A 118 -5.36 -2.24 4.19
N ALA A 119 -5.67 -2.25 2.89
CA ALA A 119 -6.07 -1.03 2.19
C ALA A 119 -7.30 -0.38 2.85
N PRO A 120 -7.39 0.96 2.85
CA PRO A 120 -8.51 1.67 3.44
C PRO A 120 -9.82 1.33 2.73
N SER A 121 -10.93 1.46 3.44
CA SER A 121 -12.25 1.29 2.88
C SER A 121 -13.21 2.34 3.42
N PHE A 122 -14.04 2.93 2.53
CA PHE A 122 -15.10 3.84 2.96
C PHE A 122 -16.23 3.05 3.63
N SER A 123 -16.64 3.44 4.82
CA SER A 123 -17.85 2.95 5.46
C SER A 123 -19.11 3.72 4.99
N THR A 124 -18.95 4.98 4.55
CA THR A 124 -20.03 5.73 3.90
C THR A 124 -20.28 5.17 2.49
N GLY A 125 -21.53 4.84 2.17
CA GLY A 125 -21.94 4.33 0.86
C GLY A 125 -21.64 5.31 -0.28
N ALA A 126 -21.38 4.80 -1.48
CA ALA A 126 -21.21 5.61 -2.68
C ALA A 126 -22.50 6.34 -3.08
N GLY A 127 -22.38 7.44 -3.82
CA GLY A 127 -23.49 8.18 -4.40
C GLY A 127 -23.96 9.36 -3.55
N SER A 128 -25.25 9.55 -3.42
CA SER A 128 -25.80 10.77 -2.80
C SER A 128 -25.58 10.80 -1.29
N LEU A 129 -24.97 11.88 -0.82
CA LEU A 129 -24.88 12.21 0.62
C LEU A 129 -26.14 12.95 1.10
N GLY A 130 -26.98 13.45 0.19
CA GLY A 130 -28.23 14.11 0.53
C GLY A 130 -28.58 15.28 -0.39
N THR A 131 -29.71 15.92 -0.05
CA THR A 131 -30.18 17.15 -0.69
C THR A 131 -30.19 18.27 0.33
N VAL A 132 -29.64 19.43 -0.04
CA VAL A 132 -29.60 20.65 0.78
C VAL A 132 -30.29 21.77 0.04
N SER A 133 -30.89 22.72 0.77
CA SER A 133 -31.49 23.91 0.15
C SER A 133 -30.42 24.92 -0.26
N ALA A 134 -30.65 25.65 -1.33
CA ALA A 134 -29.80 26.75 -1.76
C ALA A 134 -29.59 27.78 -0.60
N GLY A 135 -28.36 28.16 -0.35
CA GLY A 135 -27.95 29.04 0.73
C GLY A 135 -28.06 28.49 2.14
N ALA A 136 -28.46 27.23 2.33
CA ALA A 136 -28.55 26.62 3.66
C ALA A 136 -27.18 26.17 4.17
N SER A 137 -27.05 26.05 5.49
CA SER A 137 -25.87 25.41 6.12
C SER A 137 -25.79 23.94 5.75
N VAL A 138 -24.62 23.51 5.37
CA VAL A 138 -24.28 22.09 5.08
C VAL A 138 -23.57 21.50 6.30
N SER A 139 -24.01 20.31 6.71
CA SER A 139 -23.38 19.50 7.74
C SER A 139 -23.57 18.04 7.37
N LEU A 140 -22.64 17.50 6.60
CA LEU A 140 -22.60 16.12 6.13
C LEU A 140 -21.28 15.49 6.57
N SER A 141 -21.17 14.17 6.50
CA SER A 141 -19.94 13.49 6.84
C SER A 141 -19.70 12.28 5.96
N VAL A 142 -18.42 11.94 5.80
CA VAL A 142 -17.95 10.71 5.17
C VAL A 142 -16.98 10.04 6.12
N ALA A 143 -16.99 8.71 6.13
CA ALA A 143 -16.13 7.92 7.00
C ALA A 143 -15.45 6.81 6.23
N ALA A 144 -14.20 6.52 6.62
CA ALA A 144 -13.39 5.43 6.11
C ALA A 144 -12.56 4.83 7.24
N SER A 145 -12.12 3.59 7.07
CA SER A 145 -11.29 2.87 8.04
C SER A 145 -10.22 2.04 7.38
N SER A 146 -9.13 1.80 8.12
CA SER A 146 -8.04 0.88 7.78
C SER A 146 -7.44 0.33 9.09
N ASP A 147 -6.41 -0.53 8.98
CA ASP A 147 -5.60 -0.97 10.12
C ASP A 147 -4.58 0.09 10.57
N SER A 148 -4.40 1.16 9.80
CA SER A 148 -3.62 2.36 10.15
C SER A 148 -4.45 3.64 9.98
N ASN A 149 -3.86 4.80 10.28
CA ASN A 149 -4.54 6.09 10.19
C ASN A 149 -4.91 6.44 8.74
N VAL A 150 -6.18 6.72 8.50
CA VAL A 150 -6.73 7.11 7.20
C VAL A 150 -6.91 8.63 7.12
N THR A 151 -6.49 9.21 6.01
CA THR A 151 -6.76 10.59 5.61
C THR A 151 -7.73 10.60 4.44
N ILE A 152 -8.76 11.45 4.48
CA ILE A 152 -9.71 11.61 3.37
C ILE A 152 -9.45 12.98 2.71
N ALA A 153 -9.30 12.98 1.40
CA ALA A 153 -9.09 14.18 0.59
C ALA A 153 -9.95 14.14 -0.68
N GLU A 154 -10.32 15.32 -1.17
CA GLU A 154 -10.99 15.45 -2.45
C GLU A 154 -9.99 15.37 -3.61
N THR A 155 -10.37 14.72 -4.70
CA THR A 155 -9.54 14.60 -5.92
C THR A 155 -10.08 15.41 -7.11
N THR A 156 -11.31 15.91 -7.05
CA THR A 156 -12.02 16.56 -8.19
C THR A 156 -12.11 18.08 -8.10
N SER A 157 -11.90 18.68 -6.93
CA SER A 157 -12.05 20.12 -6.70
C SER A 157 -13.46 20.68 -7.02
N VAL A 158 -14.50 19.90 -6.73
CA VAL A 158 -15.91 20.29 -6.87
C VAL A 158 -16.50 20.69 -5.52
N LEU A 159 -16.12 19.97 -4.47
CA LEU A 159 -16.56 20.21 -3.10
C LEU A 159 -15.92 21.47 -2.53
N THR A 160 -14.59 21.56 -2.67
CA THR A 160 -13.79 22.68 -2.18
C THR A 160 -13.62 23.75 -3.25
N SER A 161 -13.18 24.94 -2.86
CA SER A 161 -13.04 26.08 -3.77
C SER A 161 -12.06 25.79 -4.91
N ASN A 162 -12.50 26.03 -6.15
CA ASN A 162 -11.63 26.07 -7.32
C ASN A 162 -11.67 27.46 -7.96
N ALA A 163 -10.56 28.18 -7.89
CA ALA A 163 -10.44 29.53 -8.45
C ALA A 163 -10.66 29.59 -9.97
N ASN A 164 -10.48 28.47 -10.70
CA ASN A 164 -10.60 28.42 -12.16
C ASN A 164 -12.01 28.10 -12.67
N THR A 165 -12.87 27.53 -11.81
CA THR A 165 -14.26 27.18 -12.17
C THR A 165 -15.22 27.42 -11.00
N PRO A 166 -15.41 28.68 -10.55
CA PRO A 166 -16.18 28.97 -9.34
C PRO A 166 -17.65 28.52 -9.41
N ALA A 167 -18.26 28.54 -10.59
CA ALA A 167 -19.67 28.15 -10.78
C ALA A 167 -19.90 26.62 -10.71
N ALA A 168 -18.86 25.82 -10.83
CA ALA A 168 -18.93 24.36 -10.78
C ALA A 168 -18.55 23.79 -9.41
N THR A 169 -18.24 24.65 -8.43
CA THR A 169 -17.81 24.25 -7.09
C THR A 169 -18.83 24.60 -6.03
N MET A 170 -18.86 23.80 -4.96
CA MET A 170 -19.73 24.06 -3.81
C MET A 170 -19.11 25.05 -2.81
N ASN A 171 -17.80 25.24 -2.87
CA ASN A 171 -17.03 26.06 -1.93
C ASN A 171 -17.26 25.66 -0.46
N LEU A 172 -17.33 24.37 -0.19
CA LEU A 172 -17.45 23.78 1.14
C LEU A 172 -16.08 23.44 1.71
N THR A 173 -16.04 23.15 3.01
CA THR A 173 -14.84 22.70 3.70
C THR A 173 -14.96 21.20 3.99
N LEU A 174 -13.92 20.44 3.64
CA LEU A 174 -13.73 19.06 4.07
C LEU A 174 -12.68 19.06 5.19
N SER A 175 -13.05 18.64 6.40
CA SER A 175 -12.19 18.66 7.57
C SER A 175 -12.37 17.44 8.46
N GLY A 176 -11.27 16.91 8.97
CA GLY A 176 -11.24 15.77 9.87
C GLY A 176 -9.82 15.53 10.36
N SER A 177 -9.65 14.55 11.22
CA SER A 177 -8.33 14.12 11.70
C SER A 177 -8.06 12.68 11.28
N PRO A 178 -6.82 12.35 10.90
CA PRO A 178 -6.43 10.98 10.59
C PRO A 178 -6.67 10.05 11.79
N ALA A 179 -7.30 8.92 11.55
CA ALA A 179 -7.55 7.87 12.54
C ALA A 179 -7.75 6.52 11.84
N THR A 180 -7.63 5.41 12.57
CA THR A 180 -7.93 4.06 12.03
C THR A 180 -9.41 3.92 11.63
N SER A 181 -10.28 4.74 12.21
CA SER A 181 -11.68 4.95 11.80
C SER A 181 -11.90 6.45 11.72
N ALA A 182 -11.61 7.03 10.55
CA ALA A 182 -11.66 8.46 10.32
C ALA A 182 -13.04 8.91 9.88
N THR A 183 -13.52 10.02 10.45
CA THR A 183 -14.72 10.74 9.99
C THR A 183 -14.33 12.16 9.58
N TYR A 184 -14.67 12.52 8.37
CA TYR A 184 -14.46 13.84 7.82
C TYR A 184 -15.79 14.54 7.60
N ASN A 185 -15.88 15.79 8.05
CA ASN A 185 -17.07 16.61 7.96
C ASN A 185 -17.00 17.51 6.72
N ILE A 186 -18.12 17.60 6.03
CA ILE A 186 -18.35 18.52 4.91
C ILE A 186 -19.24 19.63 5.43
N THR A 187 -18.68 20.83 5.56
CA THR A 187 -19.36 21.96 6.19
C THR A 187 -19.24 23.23 5.35
N GLY A 188 -20.16 24.15 5.55
CA GLY A 188 -20.18 25.44 4.88
C GLY A 188 -21.59 25.88 4.55
N THR A 189 -21.72 26.75 3.53
CA THR A 189 -23.02 27.24 3.02
C THR A 189 -23.19 26.69 1.59
N ALA A 190 -24.33 26.08 1.32
CA ALA A 190 -24.64 25.55 -0.01
C ALA A 190 -24.70 26.70 -1.02
N PRO A 191 -24.20 26.50 -2.26
CA PRO A 191 -24.35 27.51 -3.31
C PRO A 191 -25.83 27.79 -3.63
N SER A 192 -26.09 28.89 -4.31
CA SER A 192 -27.45 29.30 -4.71
C SER A 192 -27.58 29.24 -6.24
N PRO A 193 -27.66 28.05 -6.85
CA PRO A 193 -27.85 27.92 -8.28
C PRO A 193 -29.24 28.38 -8.70
N THR A 194 -29.41 28.72 -9.98
CA THR A 194 -30.70 29.19 -10.53
C THR A 194 -31.73 28.07 -10.72
N ALA A 195 -31.27 26.83 -10.75
CA ALA A 195 -32.07 25.60 -10.81
C ALA A 195 -31.47 24.52 -9.93
N ALA A 196 -32.25 23.51 -9.55
CA ALA A 196 -31.71 22.37 -8.79
C ALA A 196 -30.51 21.75 -9.51
N GLN A 197 -29.41 21.56 -8.79
CA GLN A 197 -28.14 21.09 -9.34
C GLN A 197 -27.53 20.01 -8.46
N THR A 198 -27.04 18.95 -9.10
CA THR A 198 -26.27 17.90 -8.43
C THR A 198 -24.78 18.10 -8.67
N TYR A 199 -24.02 18.13 -7.62
CA TYR A 199 -22.56 18.25 -7.61
C TYR A 199 -21.96 16.86 -7.35
N ASN A 200 -21.26 16.32 -8.34
CA ASN A 200 -20.57 15.04 -8.23
C ASN A 200 -19.09 15.30 -7.92
N PHE A 201 -18.54 14.57 -6.96
CA PHE A 201 -17.15 14.69 -6.56
C PHE A 201 -16.60 13.32 -6.12
N THR A 202 -15.29 13.20 -6.21
CA THR A 202 -14.57 11.96 -5.81
C THR A 202 -13.70 12.26 -4.60
N LEU A 203 -13.78 11.41 -3.60
CA LEU A 203 -12.89 11.41 -2.44
C LEU A 203 -11.94 10.23 -2.52
N SER A 204 -10.70 10.45 -2.08
CA SER A 204 -9.70 9.43 -1.83
C SER A 204 -9.50 9.25 -0.34
N ALA A 205 -9.57 8.02 0.14
CA ALA A 205 -9.12 7.62 1.46
C ALA A 205 -7.74 6.98 1.32
N THR A 206 -6.74 7.52 2.01
CA THR A 206 -5.34 7.06 1.96
C THR A 206 -4.88 6.72 3.37
N ASP A 207 -4.31 5.54 3.56
CA ASP A 207 -3.77 5.09 4.85
C ASP A 207 -2.31 5.55 5.08
N ALA A 208 -1.74 5.23 6.24
CA ALA A 208 -0.39 5.63 6.60
C ALA A 208 0.69 4.91 5.77
N GLU A 209 0.38 3.76 5.18
CA GLU A 209 1.23 2.98 4.28
C GLU A 209 1.16 3.47 2.83
N GLY A 210 0.30 4.45 2.53
CA GLY A 210 0.11 5.04 1.20
C GLY A 210 -0.82 4.25 0.30
N GLN A 211 -1.55 3.24 0.80
CA GLN A 211 -2.60 2.57 0.06
C GLN A 211 -3.80 3.51 -0.04
N ALA A 212 -4.43 3.58 -1.20
CA ALA A 212 -5.53 4.51 -1.43
C ALA A 212 -6.70 3.83 -2.14
N VAL A 213 -7.91 4.26 -1.78
CA VAL A 213 -9.16 3.90 -2.46
C VAL A 213 -9.95 5.16 -2.74
N THR A 214 -10.58 5.23 -3.91
CA THR A 214 -11.45 6.35 -4.28
C THR A 214 -12.90 5.93 -4.25
N ARG A 215 -13.79 6.92 -3.98
CA ARG A 215 -15.24 6.74 -4.03
C ARG A 215 -15.92 8.00 -4.50
N ASP A 216 -16.95 7.80 -5.36
CA ASP A 216 -17.74 8.89 -5.90
C ASP A 216 -18.93 9.18 -5.01
N PHE A 217 -19.17 10.48 -4.78
CA PHE A 217 -20.25 11.01 -3.99
C PHE A 217 -20.94 12.16 -4.73
N SER A 218 -22.14 12.50 -4.28
CA SER A 218 -22.85 13.66 -4.78
C SER A 218 -23.64 14.37 -3.68
N ILE A 219 -23.87 15.65 -3.89
CA ILE A 219 -24.78 16.48 -3.09
C ILE A 219 -25.69 17.21 -4.07
N THR A 220 -27.01 17.15 -3.84
CA THR A 220 -27.98 17.89 -4.65
C THR A 220 -28.36 19.18 -3.90
N VAL A 221 -28.25 20.32 -4.58
CA VAL A 221 -28.74 21.59 -4.08
C VAL A 221 -30.11 21.86 -4.72
N SER A 222 -31.14 21.91 -3.91
CA SER A 222 -32.49 22.25 -4.33
C SER A 222 -32.73 23.76 -4.22
N VAL A 223 -33.44 24.33 -5.20
CA VAL A 223 -33.94 25.72 -5.11
C VAL A 223 -35.37 25.70 -4.58
N GLY A 224 -35.66 26.53 -3.62
CA GLY A 224 -37.03 26.75 -3.14
C GLY A 224 -37.91 27.22 -4.32
N ILE A 225 -39.09 26.66 -4.43
CA ILE A 225 -40.13 27.27 -5.33
C ILE A 225 -40.51 28.58 -4.69
N ASN A 226 -39.99 29.68 -5.23
CA ASN A 226 -40.58 31.00 -4.91
C ASN A 226 -41.96 31.01 -5.52
N ASN A 227 -42.93 30.53 -4.75
CA ASN A 227 -44.34 30.70 -5.08
C ASN A 227 -44.76 32.16 -4.74
N SER A 228 -44.16 33.14 -5.46
CA SER A 228 -44.74 34.46 -5.55
C SER A 228 -45.95 34.39 -6.48
N GLY A 229 -46.91 33.57 -6.09
CA GLY A 229 -48.24 33.58 -6.71
C GLY A 229 -48.86 34.92 -6.48
N GLN A 230 -48.86 35.75 -7.48
CA GLN A 230 -49.84 36.84 -7.57
C GLN A 230 -51.22 36.21 -7.66
N PHE A 231 -51.93 36.26 -6.54
CA PHE A 231 -53.38 36.23 -6.62
C PHE A 231 -53.81 37.68 -6.93
N ASN A 232 -54.15 37.97 -8.16
CA ASN A 232 -54.98 39.10 -8.54
C ASN A 232 -56.45 38.76 -8.29
#